data_10f64a9c53fb6028cbb68d26f42e26d5
#
_entry.id   10f64a9c53fb6028cbb68d26f42e26d5
#
_cell.length_a   1.000
_cell.length_b   1.000
_cell.length_c   1.000
_cell.angle_alpha   90.00
_cell.angle_beta   90.00
_cell.angle_gamma   90.00
#
_symmetry.space_group_name_H-M   'P 1'
#
loop_
_entity.id
_entity.type
_entity.pdbx_description
1 polymer ?
#
loop_
_entity_poly.entity_id
_entity_poly.type
_entity_poly.pdbx_seq_one_letter_code
_entity_poly.pdbx_strand_id
1 'polypeptide(L)'
;MNMALPSEGPAPAEVFLAEETLLLGMPQLCLAGLSEVWLLKELGHRHWMGLAQLAGRAVPDFRATDGAPVYAAFRALSVERADFAALGENDRLTIRTTICRLTHTQCASRHELTCEGQPVGTVNLVSTFVRRAPGGGNHTVARVALEAFPKLMTPLMAPGFAGESLAARAATFRSSGAAPEAQFASAGLVESGCVTFDPCPAQDFNGAGFLYFSSFVALVDRAEWHFDGRPAPLATTRRREVYFHGNIDPGERVAVRRLKDEQGARERIHHYRLERAGDGLPLADAFTQRVF
;
A
#
# COMPACT_ATOMS: atom_id res chain seq x y z
N MET A 1 -40.18 -9.51 25.09
CA MET A 1 -39.18 -8.68 24.41
C MET A 1 -37.91 -9.52 24.29
N ASN A 2 -37.80 -10.28 23.16
CA ASN A 2 -36.68 -11.18 22.92
C ASN A 2 -35.50 -10.33 22.40
N MET A 3 -34.51 -10.09 23.24
CA MET A 3 -33.22 -9.62 22.81
C MET A 3 -32.52 -10.77 22.02
N ALA A 4 -32.44 -10.63 20.70
CA ALA A 4 -31.59 -11.49 19.91
C ALA A 4 -30.13 -11.29 20.37
N LEU A 5 -29.47 -12.35 20.80
CA LEU A 5 -28.07 -12.38 21.07
C LEU A 5 -27.34 -12.01 19.77
N PRO A 6 -26.25 -11.19 19.83
CA PRO A 6 -25.46 -10.93 18.65
C PRO A 6 -24.92 -12.28 18.13
N SER A 7 -25.08 -12.54 16.83
CA SER A 7 -24.52 -13.72 16.19
C SER A 7 -23.02 -13.73 16.44
N GLU A 8 -22.51 -14.78 17.09
CA GLU A 8 -21.07 -15.00 17.22
C GLU A 8 -20.45 -14.96 15.81
N GLY A 9 -19.47 -14.09 15.62
CA GLY A 9 -18.70 -14.04 14.39
C GLY A 9 -17.94 -15.37 14.18
N PRO A 10 -17.43 -15.62 12.97
CA PRO A 10 -16.64 -16.81 12.71
C PRO A 10 -15.44 -16.88 13.67
N ALA A 11 -15.02 -18.12 14.04
CA ALA A 11 -13.85 -18.31 14.89
C ALA A 11 -12.61 -17.62 14.28
N PRO A 12 -11.71 -17.07 15.11
CA PRO A 12 -10.46 -16.45 14.61
C PRO A 12 -9.67 -17.46 13.77
N ALA A 13 -9.33 -17.05 12.55
CA ALA A 13 -8.54 -17.86 11.63
C ALA A 13 -7.06 -17.46 11.66
N GLU A 14 -6.17 -18.39 11.31
CA GLU A 14 -4.75 -18.11 11.21
C GLU A 14 -4.38 -17.41 9.90
N VAL A 15 -5.11 -17.74 8.83
CA VAL A 15 -4.95 -17.19 7.48
C VAL A 15 -6.34 -16.91 6.92
N PHE A 16 -6.50 -15.75 6.33
CA PHE A 16 -7.69 -15.41 5.54
C PHE A 16 -7.42 -15.67 4.06
N LEU A 17 -8.37 -16.32 3.40
CA LEU A 17 -8.35 -16.58 1.96
C LEU A 17 -9.68 -16.13 1.35
N ALA A 18 -9.60 -15.35 0.28
CA ALA A 18 -10.77 -14.97 -0.52
C ALA A 18 -10.39 -14.88 -2.00
N GLU A 19 -11.34 -15.18 -2.86
CA GLU A 19 -11.20 -15.00 -4.30
C GLU A 19 -12.48 -14.35 -4.83
N GLU A 20 -12.33 -13.35 -5.66
CA GLU A 20 -13.44 -12.62 -6.25
C GLU A 20 -13.09 -12.17 -7.67
N THR A 21 -14.07 -12.24 -8.56
CA THR A 21 -13.95 -11.79 -9.93
C THR A 21 -14.81 -10.53 -10.15
N LEU A 22 -14.18 -9.49 -10.67
CA LEU A 22 -14.78 -8.20 -10.99
C LEU A 22 -14.84 -8.02 -12.50
N LEU A 23 -15.93 -7.47 -13.01
CA LEU A 23 -16.00 -6.96 -14.37
C LEU A 23 -15.39 -5.55 -14.37
N LEU A 24 -14.35 -5.32 -15.18
CA LEU A 24 -13.72 -4.01 -15.28
C LEU A 24 -14.57 -3.07 -16.15
N GLY A 25 -14.70 -1.83 -15.70
CA GLY A 25 -15.33 -0.74 -16.43
C GLY A 25 -14.51 0.53 -16.32
N MET A 26 -15.03 1.65 -16.79
CA MET A 26 -14.31 2.94 -16.83
C MET A 26 -13.75 3.39 -15.46
N PRO A 27 -14.43 3.22 -14.31
CA PRO A 27 -13.89 3.67 -13.03
C PRO A 27 -12.63 2.90 -12.56
N GLN A 28 -12.46 1.67 -13.05
CA GLN A 28 -11.32 0.80 -12.73
C GLN A 28 -10.11 1.08 -13.63
N LEU A 29 -10.33 1.75 -14.76
CA LEU A 29 -9.34 1.95 -15.80
C LEU A 29 -8.74 3.36 -15.77
N CYS A 30 -7.57 3.47 -16.36
CA CYS A 30 -6.93 4.72 -16.75
C CYS A 30 -6.49 4.62 -18.23
N LEU A 31 -5.88 5.66 -18.77
CA LEU A 31 -5.45 5.67 -20.16
C LEU A 31 -4.44 4.54 -20.51
N ALA A 32 -3.75 4.02 -19.52
CA ALA A 32 -2.75 2.97 -19.67
C ALA A 32 -3.21 1.59 -19.14
N GLY A 33 -4.51 1.29 -19.19
CA GLY A 33 -5.10 0.03 -18.72
C GLY A 33 -5.64 0.10 -17.29
N LEU A 34 -5.43 -0.92 -16.48
CA LEU A 34 -5.91 -0.94 -15.10
C LEU A 34 -5.28 0.18 -14.27
N SER A 35 -6.11 0.98 -13.59
CA SER A 35 -5.67 2.04 -12.70
C SER A 35 -5.03 1.48 -11.43
N GLU A 36 -3.72 1.68 -11.26
CA GLU A 36 -2.99 1.25 -10.06
C GLU A 36 -3.56 1.92 -8.80
N VAL A 37 -3.95 3.19 -8.88
CA VAL A 37 -4.53 3.94 -7.75
C VAL A 37 -5.89 3.36 -7.33
N TRP A 38 -6.75 3.04 -8.29
CA TRP A 38 -8.01 2.34 -8.00
C TRP A 38 -7.74 0.96 -7.39
N LEU A 39 -6.87 0.17 -8.01
CA LEU A 39 -6.52 -1.16 -7.54
C LEU A 39 -6.02 -1.11 -6.08
N LEU A 40 -5.12 -0.20 -5.75
CA LEU A 40 -4.60 -0.08 -4.39
C LEU A 40 -5.69 0.31 -3.38
N LYS A 41 -6.66 1.14 -3.76
CA LYS A 41 -7.83 1.45 -2.90
C LYS A 41 -8.67 0.19 -2.64
N GLU A 42 -8.94 -0.58 -3.67
CA GLU A 42 -9.66 -1.85 -3.59
C GLU A 42 -8.92 -2.87 -2.70
N LEU A 43 -7.63 -3.06 -2.94
CA LEU A 43 -6.82 -4.00 -2.17
C LEU A 43 -6.64 -3.56 -0.70
N GLY A 44 -6.57 -2.25 -0.45
CA GLY A 44 -6.57 -1.70 0.91
C GLY A 44 -7.87 -1.98 1.66
N HIS A 45 -9.02 -1.89 0.98
CA HIS A 45 -10.31 -2.27 1.54
C HIS A 45 -10.38 -3.77 1.84
N ARG A 46 -9.97 -4.63 0.88
CA ARG A 46 -9.91 -6.09 1.07
C ARG A 46 -9.01 -6.47 2.23
N HIS A 47 -7.84 -5.85 2.34
CA HIS A 47 -6.94 -6.05 3.47
C HIS A 47 -7.63 -5.72 4.81
N TRP A 48 -8.31 -4.57 4.88
CA TRP A 48 -9.01 -4.13 6.09
C TRP A 48 -10.16 -5.06 6.49
N MET A 49 -10.97 -5.49 5.53
CA MET A 49 -12.07 -6.45 5.76
C MET A 49 -11.53 -7.83 6.16
N GLY A 50 -10.48 -8.31 5.51
CA GLY A 50 -9.85 -9.60 5.85
C GLY A 50 -9.20 -9.60 7.24
N LEU A 51 -8.65 -8.47 7.71
CA LEU A 51 -8.19 -8.34 9.10
C LEU A 51 -9.34 -8.49 10.09
N ALA A 52 -10.54 -7.95 9.78
CA ALA A 52 -11.71 -8.15 10.63
C ALA A 52 -12.08 -9.63 10.71
N GLN A 53 -12.09 -10.33 9.59
CA GLN A 53 -12.41 -11.77 9.56
C GLN A 53 -11.37 -12.61 10.27
N LEU A 54 -10.07 -12.31 10.12
CA LEU A 54 -9.00 -12.94 10.91
C LEU A 54 -9.20 -12.77 12.42
N ALA A 55 -9.76 -11.63 12.84
CA ALA A 55 -10.09 -11.35 14.24
C ALA A 55 -11.48 -11.92 14.68
N GLY A 56 -12.17 -12.68 13.82
CA GLY A 56 -13.52 -13.18 14.10
C GLY A 56 -14.59 -12.09 14.16
N ARG A 57 -14.41 -10.98 13.44
CA ARG A 57 -15.31 -9.81 13.44
C ARG A 57 -16.02 -9.68 12.10
N ALA A 58 -17.30 -9.30 12.14
CA ALA A 58 -18.07 -9.01 10.92
C ALA A 58 -17.67 -7.69 10.26
N VAL A 59 -17.18 -6.73 11.03
CA VAL A 59 -16.75 -5.40 10.58
C VAL A 59 -15.43 -5.00 11.23
N PRO A 60 -14.59 -4.19 10.54
CA PRO A 60 -13.27 -3.81 11.03
C PRO A 60 -13.33 -2.64 12.05
N ASP A 61 -14.08 -2.80 13.12
CA ASP A 61 -14.08 -1.85 14.24
C ASP A 61 -13.09 -2.29 15.32
N PHE A 62 -11.82 -1.93 15.11
CA PHE A 62 -10.77 -2.22 16.07
C PHE A 62 -10.61 -1.08 17.08
N ARG A 63 -10.51 -1.46 18.35
CA ARG A 63 -10.37 -0.53 19.48
C ARG A 63 -9.19 -0.93 20.35
N ALA A 64 -8.50 0.07 20.90
CA ALA A 64 -7.55 -0.13 21.98
C ALA A 64 -8.30 -0.37 23.31
N THR A 65 -7.58 -0.74 24.36
CA THR A 65 -8.15 -1.02 25.70
C THR A 65 -8.88 0.17 26.32
N ASP A 66 -8.50 1.39 25.93
CA ASP A 66 -9.15 2.64 26.33
C ASP A 66 -10.31 3.07 25.43
N GLY A 67 -10.72 2.21 24.47
CA GLY A 67 -11.79 2.47 23.52
C GLY A 67 -11.40 3.33 22.31
N ALA A 68 -10.17 3.83 22.22
CA ALA A 68 -9.70 4.65 21.10
C ALA A 68 -9.69 3.82 19.79
N PRO A 69 -10.06 4.43 18.64
CA PRO A 69 -10.00 3.75 17.36
C PRO A 69 -8.59 3.31 17.00
N VAL A 70 -8.47 2.11 16.43
CA VAL A 70 -7.22 1.55 15.92
C VAL A 70 -7.36 1.32 14.42
N TYR A 71 -6.34 1.68 13.68
CA TYR A 71 -6.29 1.58 12.23
C TYR A 71 -5.10 0.72 11.78
N ALA A 72 -5.24 0.05 10.63
CA ALA A 72 -4.12 -0.57 9.95
C ALA A 72 -3.43 0.46 9.06
N ALA A 73 -2.25 0.94 9.48
CA ALA A 73 -1.41 1.82 8.68
C ALA A 73 -0.47 0.96 7.82
N PHE A 74 -0.43 1.21 6.51
CA PHE A 74 0.50 0.51 5.63
C PHE A 74 1.94 0.95 5.89
N ARG A 75 2.85 -0.03 5.94
CA ARG A 75 4.29 0.14 6.18
C ARG A 75 5.11 -0.09 4.93
N ALA A 76 4.61 -0.95 4.06
CA ALA A 76 5.21 -1.23 2.76
C ALA A 76 4.15 -1.78 1.80
N LEU A 77 4.38 -1.55 0.51
CA LEU A 77 3.70 -2.23 -0.57
C LEU A 77 4.70 -2.68 -1.63
N SER A 78 4.42 -3.78 -2.33
CA SER A 78 5.08 -4.11 -3.58
C SER A 78 4.05 -4.46 -4.66
N VAL A 79 4.32 -4.02 -5.88
CA VAL A 79 3.65 -4.45 -7.12
C VAL A 79 4.71 -5.21 -7.92
N GLU A 80 4.41 -6.42 -8.31
CA GLU A 80 5.37 -7.32 -8.96
C GLU A 80 4.78 -7.89 -10.24
N ARG A 81 5.61 -7.96 -11.28
CA ARG A 81 5.25 -8.56 -12.58
C ARG A 81 3.96 -7.99 -13.16
N ALA A 82 3.71 -6.71 -12.92
CA ALA A 82 2.50 -6.06 -13.38
C ALA A 82 2.45 -5.99 -14.92
N ASP A 83 1.28 -6.28 -15.46
CA ASP A 83 0.92 -6.11 -16.86
C ASP A 83 -0.48 -5.46 -16.94
N PHE A 84 -0.58 -4.28 -16.30
CA PHE A 84 -1.85 -3.58 -16.18
C PHE A 84 -2.33 -3.00 -17.52
N ALA A 85 -1.42 -2.79 -18.46
CA ALA A 85 -1.75 -2.36 -19.82
C ALA A 85 -2.52 -3.40 -20.64
N ALA A 86 -2.40 -4.67 -20.27
CA ALA A 86 -3.14 -5.76 -20.92
C ALA A 86 -4.64 -5.77 -20.57
N LEU A 87 -5.07 -4.97 -19.59
CA LEU A 87 -6.45 -4.97 -19.09
C LEU A 87 -7.25 -3.81 -19.67
N GLY A 88 -8.45 -4.12 -20.16
CA GLY A 88 -9.38 -3.19 -20.77
C GLY A 88 -10.81 -3.26 -20.19
N GLU A 89 -11.70 -2.52 -20.83
CA GLU A 89 -13.12 -2.53 -20.49
C GLU A 89 -13.75 -3.90 -20.80
N ASN A 90 -14.60 -4.37 -19.89
CA ASN A 90 -15.29 -5.66 -19.91
C ASN A 90 -14.40 -6.89 -19.63
N ASP A 91 -13.12 -6.71 -19.34
CA ASP A 91 -12.28 -7.80 -18.84
C ASP A 91 -12.72 -8.26 -17.45
N ARG A 92 -12.49 -9.55 -17.16
CA ARG A 92 -12.79 -10.15 -15.86
C ARG A 92 -11.51 -10.29 -15.05
N LEU A 93 -11.32 -9.37 -14.10
CA LEU A 93 -10.20 -9.41 -13.16
C LEU A 93 -10.55 -10.29 -11.96
N THR A 94 -9.84 -11.40 -11.80
CA THR A 94 -9.92 -12.23 -10.59
C THR A 94 -8.81 -11.83 -9.61
N ILE A 95 -9.19 -11.54 -8.37
CA ILE A 95 -8.30 -11.17 -7.28
C ILE A 95 -8.35 -12.26 -6.21
N ARG A 96 -7.26 -12.98 -6.04
CA ARG A 96 -7.07 -13.95 -4.96
C ARG A 96 -6.28 -13.30 -3.84
N THR A 97 -6.92 -13.16 -2.68
CA THR A 97 -6.36 -12.50 -1.50
C THR A 97 -6.00 -13.51 -0.44
N THR A 98 -4.76 -13.45 0.04
CA THR A 98 -4.29 -14.18 1.23
C THR A 98 -3.82 -13.16 2.26
N ILE A 99 -4.32 -13.24 3.50
CA ILE A 99 -3.89 -12.36 4.59
C ILE A 99 -3.41 -13.21 5.76
N CYS A 100 -2.28 -12.83 6.33
CA CYS A 100 -1.73 -13.48 7.52
C CYS A 100 -1.14 -12.44 8.48
N ARG A 101 -0.93 -12.88 9.70
CA ARG A 101 -0.28 -12.11 10.74
C ARG A 101 1.23 -12.38 10.72
N LEU A 102 2.05 -11.33 10.69
CA LEU A 102 3.51 -11.44 10.72
C LEU A 102 4.07 -11.37 12.14
N THR A 103 3.55 -10.43 12.95
CA THR A 103 3.97 -10.20 14.34
C THR A 103 2.78 -9.78 15.18
N HIS A 104 2.98 -9.47 16.45
CA HIS A 104 1.92 -8.96 17.33
C HIS A 104 1.26 -7.66 16.83
N THR A 105 1.96 -6.88 16.02
CA THR A 105 1.48 -5.58 15.53
C THR A 105 1.41 -5.49 14.01
N GLN A 106 1.91 -6.48 13.27
CA GLN A 106 2.01 -6.44 11.81
C GLN A 106 1.22 -7.57 11.17
N CYS A 107 0.54 -7.21 10.07
CA CYS A 107 -0.13 -8.15 9.17
C CYS A 107 0.35 -7.92 7.75
N ALA A 108 0.24 -8.94 6.92
CA ALA A 108 0.52 -8.83 5.49
C ALA A 108 -0.61 -9.45 4.68
N SER A 109 -0.83 -8.90 3.50
CA SER A 109 -1.66 -9.51 2.47
C SER A 109 -0.90 -9.67 1.17
N ARG A 110 -1.25 -10.72 0.43
CA ARG A 110 -0.83 -10.99 -0.93
C ARG A 110 -2.09 -11.06 -1.79
N HIS A 111 -2.08 -10.34 -2.89
CA HIS A 111 -3.15 -10.30 -3.87
C HIS A 111 -2.59 -10.76 -5.21
N GLU A 112 -3.03 -11.91 -5.68
CA GLU A 112 -2.69 -12.46 -6.98
C GLU A 112 -3.79 -12.06 -7.96
N LEU A 113 -3.38 -11.44 -9.06
CA LEU A 113 -4.26 -10.86 -10.06
C LEU A 113 -4.19 -11.71 -11.33
N THR A 114 -5.35 -12.16 -11.82
CA THR A 114 -5.44 -12.90 -13.07
C THR A 114 -6.58 -12.36 -13.92
N CYS A 115 -6.40 -12.39 -15.23
CA CYS A 115 -7.45 -12.12 -16.22
C CYS A 115 -7.57 -13.35 -17.12
N GLU A 116 -8.77 -13.93 -17.21
CA GLU A 116 -9.01 -15.17 -17.98
C GLU A 116 -7.99 -16.28 -17.65
N GLY A 117 -7.61 -16.39 -16.38
CA GLY A 117 -6.62 -17.37 -15.89
C GLY A 117 -5.16 -17.01 -16.15
N GLN A 118 -4.88 -15.92 -16.88
CA GLN A 118 -3.50 -15.45 -17.11
C GLN A 118 -3.07 -14.48 -16.00
N PRO A 119 -1.86 -14.64 -15.41
CA PRO A 119 -1.34 -13.73 -14.41
C PRO A 119 -1.12 -12.33 -14.98
N VAL A 120 -1.68 -11.29 -14.31
CA VAL A 120 -1.49 -9.88 -14.69
C VAL A 120 -0.78 -9.06 -13.60
N GLY A 121 -0.40 -9.70 -12.50
CA GLY A 121 0.42 -9.08 -11.46
C GLY A 121 0.19 -9.67 -10.07
N THR A 122 1.04 -9.26 -9.16
CA THR A 122 0.91 -9.57 -7.73
C THR A 122 1.14 -8.29 -6.92
N VAL A 123 0.29 -8.04 -5.92
CA VAL A 123 0.46 -6.93 -4.99
C VAL A 123 0.59 -7.50 -3.57
N ASN A 124 1.63 -7.06 -2.86
CA ASN A 124 1.81 -7.39 -1.45
C ASN A 124 1.71 -6.12 -0.61
N LEU A 125 1.01 -6.19 0.50
CA LEU A 125 0.83 -5.10 1.45
C LEU A 125 1.30 -5.56 2.84
N VAL A 126 2.01 -4.69 3.55
CA VAL A 126 2.35 -4.88 4.96
C VAL A 126 1.76 -3.73 5.76
N SER A 127 0.98 -4.03 6.77
CA SER A 127 0.37 -3.06 7.68
C SER A 127 0.81 -3.24 9.11
N THR A 128 0.62 -2.20 9.91
CA THR A 128 0.76 -2.25 11.37
C THR A 128 -0.44 -1.55 12.01
N PHE A 129 -0.89 -2.08 13.14
CA PHE A 129 -1.94 -1.41 13.91
C PHE A 129 -1.39 -0.17 14.61
N VAL A 130 -2.11 0.94 14.44
CA VAL A 130 -1.74 2.23 15.01
C VAL A 130 -2.95 2.92 15.62
N ARG A 131 -2.71 3.76 16.62
CA ARG A 131 -3.67 4.75 17.12
C ARG A 131 -3.03 6.14 17.20
N ARG A 132 -3.83 7.18 17.10
CA ARG A 132 -3.37 8.54 17.41
C ARG A 132 -3.26 8.74 18.91
N ALA A 133 -2.32 9.56 19.34
CA ALA A 133 -2.32 10.07 20.70
C ALA A 133 -3.59 10.92 20.93
N PRO A 134 -4.13 10.99 22.15
CA PRO A 134 -5.27 11.85 22.46
C PRO A 134 -4.98 13.32 22.07
N GLY A 135 -5.88 13.90 21.25
CA GLY A 135 -5.71 15.27 20.73
C GLY A 135 -4.57 15.45 19.71
N GLY A 136 -3.90 14.37 19.31
CA GLY A 136 -2.77 14.42 18.36
C GLY A 136 -3.20 14.25 16.91
N GLY A 137 -2.37 14.79 16.00
CA GLY A 137 -2.49 14.63 14.55
C GLY A 137 -1.87 13.33 14.03
N ASN A 138 -1.76 13.23 12.72
CA ASN A 138 -1.19 12.07 12.00
C ASN A 138 0.30 11.84 12.30
N HIS A 139 0.99 12.82 12.87
CA HIS A 139 2.38 12.72 13.33
C HIS A 139 2.54 11.95 14.64
N THR A 140 1.45 11.79 15.41
CA THR A 140 1.48 11.26 16.78
C THR A 140 0.98 9.83 16.86
N VAL A 141 0.97 9.11 15.74
CA VAL A 141 0.53 7.72 15.71
C VAL A 141 1.55 6.80 16.40
N ALA A 142 1.04 5.98 17.31
CA ALA A 142 1.82 4.95 17.99
C ALA A 142 1.34 3.56 17.57
N ARG A 143 2.26 2.59 17.51
CA ARG A 143 1.91 1.19 17.28
C ARG A 143 1.16 0.64 18.47
N VAL A 144 0.19 -0.22 18.21
CA VAL A 144 -0.60 -0.88 19.24
C VAL A 144 -0.76 -2.36 18.90
N ALA A 145 -0.64 -3.22 19.90
CA ALA A 145 -1.03 -4.63 19.80
C ALA A 145 -2.54 -4.72 20.08
N LEU A 146 -3.25 -5.54 19.31
CA LEU A 146 -4.68 -5.78 19.52
C LEU A 146 -4.90 -7.09 20.27
N GLU A 147 -5.67 -7.03 21.34
CA GLU A 147 -6.11 -8.21 22.10
C GLU A 147 -7.00 -9.14 21.25
N ALA A 148 -7.73 -8.55 20.27
CA ALA A 148 -8.54 -9.32 19.33
C ALA A 148 -7.74 -10.34 18.50
N PHE A 149 -6.44 -10.14 18.38
CA PHE A 149 -5.55 -11.13 17.77
C PHE A 149 -4.84 -11.91 18.86
N PRO A 150 -5.16 -13.17 19.08
CA PRO A 150 -4.52 -14.01 20.10
C PRO A 150 -3.00 -14.03 19.90
N LYS A 151 -2.26 -14.18 20.99
CA LYS A 151 -0.79 -14.31 20.92
C LYS A 151 -0.47 -15.48 20.00
N LEU A 152 0.35 -15.23 18.98
CA LEU A 152 0.86 -16.29 18.12
C LEU A 152 1.68 -17.25 18.96
N MET A 153 1.28 -18.50 18.99
CA MET A 153 2.09 -19.58 19.57
C MET A 153 3.18 -20.04 18.60
N THR A 154 3.00 -19.77 17.30
CA THR A 154 3.97 -20.06 16.24
C THR A 154 3.84 -18.99 15.14
N PRO A 155 4.92 -18.57 14.47
CA PRO A 155 4.78 -17.74 13.26
C PRO A 155 4.02 -18.53 12.20
N LEU A 156 2.80 -18.06 11.89
CA LEU A 156 1.87 -18.75 10.99
C LEU A 156 2.12 -18.38 9.54
N MET A 157 3.34 -18.52 9.11
CA MET A 157 3.64 -18.25 7.72
C MET A 157 4.05 -19.53 7.00
N ALA A 158 3.35 -19.81 5.90
CA ALA A 158 3.91 -20.70 4.91
C ALA A 158 5.31 -20.18 4.53
N PRO A 159 6.36 -21.01 4.59
CA PRO A 159 7.70 -20.62 4.16
C PRO A 159 7.62 -19.99 2.77
N GLY A 160 8.15 -18.75 2.60
CA GLY A 160 8.12 -18.03 1.33
C GLY A 160 6.95 -17.08 1.12
N PHE A 161 6.16 -16.76 2.16
CA PHE A 161 5.13 -15.71 2.03
C PHE A 161 5.80 -14.36 1.74
N ALA A 162 5.51 -13.77 0.57
CA ALA A 162 6.18 -12.56 0.09
C ALA A 162 6.07 -11.34 1.03
N GLY A 163 5.03 -11.30 1.88
CA GLY A 163 4.86 -10.25 2.89
C GLY A 163 5.96 -10.22 3.95
N GLU A 164 6.53 -11.37 4.34
CA GLU A 164 7.66 -11.41 5.28
C GLU A 164 8.91 -10.77 4.67
N SER A 165 9.25 -11.17 3.45
CA SER A 165 10.41 -10.62 2.75
C SER A 165 10.24 -9.12 2.48
N LEU A 166 9.03 -8.64 2.15
CA LEU A 166 8.73 -7.22 1.99
C LEU A 166 8.89 -6.46 3.32
N ALA A 167 8.40 -7.00 4.42
CA ALA A 167 8.58 -6.41 5.75
C ALA A 167 10.06 -6.33 6.16
N ALA A 168 10.85 -7.36 5.86
CA ALA A 168 12.29 -7.40 6.10
C ALA A 168 13.03 -6.37 5.25
N ARG A 169 12.75 -6.27 3.93
CA ARG A 169 13.35 -5.25 3.06
C ARG A 169 13.01 -3.84 3.55
N ALA A 170 11.76 -3.58 3.91
CA ALA A 170 11.34 -2.29 4.46
C ALA A 170 12.04 -1.95 5.79
N ALA A 171 12.32 -2.94 6.63
CA ALA A 171 13.09 -2.74 7.86
C ALA A 171 14.57 -2.44 7.56
N THR A 172 15.18 -3.18 6.65
CA THR A 172 16.55 -2.96 6.19
C THR A 172 16.71 -1.58 5.58
N PHE A 173 15.80 -1.16 4.70
CA PHE A 173 15.84 0.19 4.13
C PHE A 173 15.80 1.28 5.21
N ARG A 174 14.91 1.16 6.19
CA ARG A 174 14.81 2.13 7.29
C ARG A 174 16.05 2.21 8.18
N SER A 175 16.78 1.10 8.32
CA SER A 175 17.97 1.04 9.19
C SER A 175 19.27 1.41 8.49
N SER A 176 19.40 1.12 7.21
CA SER A 176 20.66 1.26 6.46
C SER A 176 20.55 2.10 5.17
N GLY A 177 19.34 2.44 4.73
CA GLY A 177 19.11 3.08 3.44
C GLY A 177 19.34 2.15 2.23
N ALA A 178 19.56 0.85 2.46
CA ALA A 178 19.81 -0.11 1.38
C ALA A 178 18.58 -0.27 0.49
N ALA A 179 18.75 -0.02 -0.82
CA ALA A 179 17.70 -0.19 -1.81
C ALA A 179 17.14 -1.62 -1.81
N PRO A 180 15.85 -1.82 -2.19
CA PRO A 180 15.21 -3.14 -2.17
C PRO A 180 15.89 -4.17 -3.07
N GLU A 181 16.51 -3.70 -4.15
CA GLU A 181 17.26 -4.52 -5.10
C GLU A 181 18.40 -3.73 -5.74
N ALA A 182 19.37 -4.44 -6.30
CA ALA A 182 20.56 -3.84 -6.92
C ALA A 182 20.23 -2.82 -8.01
N GLN A 183 19.19 -3.07 -8.82
CA GLN A 183 18.73 -2.15 -9.87
C GLN A 183 18.26 -0.79 -9.34
N PHE A 184 17.76 -0.75 -8.10
CA PHE A 184 17.34 0.48 -7.43
C PHE A 184 18.46 1.16 -6.64
N ALA A 185 19.60 0.49 -6.46
CA ALA A 185 20.75 1.07 -5.79
C ALA A 185 21.31 2.24 -6.60
N SER A 186 21.78 3.26 -5.92
CA SER A 186 22.44 4.42 -6.51
C SER A 186 23.76 4.65 -5.80
N ALA A 187 24.82 4.74 -6.55
CA ALA A 187 26.09 5.25 -6.07
C ALA A 187 26.01 6.80 -6.02
N GLY A 188 25.53 7.32 -4.88
CA GLY A 188 25.30 8.75 -4.70
C GLY A 188 23.94 9.20 -5.24
N LEU A 189 23.00 9.48 -4.33
CA LEU A 189 21.71 10.06 -4.69
C LEU A 189 21.90 11.53 -5.04
N VAL A 190 21.78 11.89 -6.31
CA VAL A 190 21.77 13.28 -6.77
C VAL A 190 20.31 13.64 -7.07
N GLU A 191 19.76 14.58 -6.30
CA GLU A 191 18.43 15.11 -6.58
C GLU A 191 18.38 15.70 -8.00
N SER A 192 17.49 15.19 -8.84
CA SER A 192 17.30 15.65 -10.22
C SER A 192 16.01 16.46 -10.42
N GLY A 193 15.26 16.68 -9.36
CA GLY A 193 14.05 17.51 -9.39
C GLY A 193 13.19 17.36 -8.14
N CYS A 194 12.42 18.41 -7.84
CA CYS A 194 11.45 18.44 -6.74
C CYS A 194 10.19 19.16 -7.19
N VAL A 195 9.03 18.60 -6.86
CA VAL A 195 7.71 19.23 -7.05
C VAL A 195 6.89 19.11 -5.79
N THR A 196 6.14 20.15 -5.45
CA THR A 196 5.30 20.17 -4.24
C THR A 196 3.83 20.13 -4.63
N PHE A 197 3.07 19.30 -3.92
CA PHE A 197 1.65 19.12 -4.09
C PHE A 197 0.88 19.52 -2.84
N ASP A 198 -0.36 19.97 -3.03
CA ASP A 198 -1.36 20.21 -2.00
C ASP A 198 -2.39 19.08 -2.03
N PRO A 199 -2.29 18.03 -1.16
CA PRO A 199 -3.26 16.95 -1.14
C PRO A 199 -4.65 17.43 -0.75
N CYS A 200 -5.64 17.05 -1.56
CA CYS A 200 -7.04 17.44 -1.37
C CYS A 200 -7.72 16.51 -0.33
N PRO A 201 -8.27 17.05 0.78
CA PRO A 201 -8.93 16.22 1.81
C PRO A 201 -10.02 15.29 1.26
N ALA A 202 -10.78 15.73 0.25
CA ALA A 202 -11.87 14.95 -0.33
C ALA A 202 -11.41 13.83 -1.29
N GLN A 203 -10.15 13.85 -1.77
CA GLN A 203 -9.65 12.90 -2.78
C GLN A 203 -8.50 12.05 -2.28
N ASP A 204 -7.61 12.65 -1.47
CA ASP A 204 -6.32 12.05 -1.12
C ASP A 204 -6.31 11.45 0.29
N PHE A 205 -7.22 11.89 1.18
CA PHE A 205 -7.34 11.39 2.53
C PHE A 205 -8.44 10.32 2.65
N ASN A 206 -8.25 9.35 3.54
CA ASN A 206 -9.25 8.34 3.85
C ASN A 206 -10.22 8.82 4.94
N GLY A 207 -11.27 8.03 5.22
CA GLY A 207 -12.27 8.33 6.25
C GLY A 207 -11.74 8.42 7.67
N ALA A 208 -10.52 7.95 7.93
CA ALA A 208 -9.82 8.10 9.20
C ALA A 208 -8.94 9.38 9.25
N GLY A 209 -8.92 10.19 8.18
CA GLY A 209 -8.16 11.44 8.08
C GLY A 209 -6.66 11.25 7.85
N PHE A 210 -6.20 10.08 7.40
CA PHE A 210 -4.83 9.88 6.94
C PHE A 210 -4.73 10.15 5.43
N LEU A 211 -3.64 10.76 4.98
CA LEU A 211 -3.26 10.70 3.57
C LEU A 211 -3.22 9.22 3.18
N TYR A 212 -4.07 8.83 2.21
CA TYR A 212 -4.25 7.41 1.94
C TYR A 212 -3.03 6.84 1.21
N PHE A 213 -2.67 5.60 1.50
CA PHE A 213 -1.43 5.03 0.97
C PHE A 213 -1.36 5.01 -0.57
N SER A 214 -2.51 4.86 -1.26
CA SER A 214 -2.60 4.95 -2.72
C SER A 214 -2.36 6.38 -3.24
N SER A 215 -2.61 7.41 -2.42
CA SER A 215 -2.35 8.81 -2.80
C SER A 215 -0.85 9.12 -2.84
N PHE A 216 -0.03 8.44 -2.03
CA PHE A 216 1.43 8.52 -2.18
C PHE A 216 1.88 8.07 -3.58
N VAL A 217 1.31 6.97 -4.08
CA VAL A 217 1.57 6.46 -5.43
C VAL A 217 1.08 7.45 -6.48
N ALA A 218 -0.13 8.02 -6.31
CA ALA A 218 -0.66 9.03 -7.21
C ALA A 218 0.20 10.29 -7.27
N LEU A 219 0.79 10.72 -6.15
CA LEU A 219 1.70 11.86 -6.11
C LEU A 219 3.02 11.57 -6.83
N VAL A 220 3.55 10.35 -6.72
CA VAL A 220 4.71 9.90 -7.51
C VAL A 220 4.40 9.94 -9.00
N ASP A 221 3.26 9.37 -9.43
CA ASP A 221 2.87 9.36 -10.84
C ASP A 221 2.66 10.78 -11.41
N ARG A 222 2.11 11.70 -10.61
CA ARG A 222 2.00 13.12 -10.97
C ARG A 222 3.36 13.80 -11.07
N ALA A 223 4.31 13.46 -10.19
CA ALA A 223 5.67 13.98 -10.25
C ALA A 223 6.41 13.47 -11.48
N GLU A 224 6.30 12.18 -11.81
CA GLU A 224 6.81 11.60 -13.06
C GLU A 224 6.27 12.36 -14.27
N TRP A 225 4.95 12.55 -14.33
CA TRP A 225 4.30 13.30 -15.40
C TRP A 225 4.79 14.75 -15.51
N HIS A 226 5.06 15.39 -14.37
CA HIS A 226 5.60 16.74 -14.31
C HIS A 226 7.03 16.83 -14.86
N PHE A 227 7.91 15.89 -14.47
CA PHE A 227 9.32 15.92 -14.85
C PHE A 227 9.57 15.42 -16.26
N ASP A 228 8.81 14.42 -16.69
CA ASP A 228 9.10 13.69 -17.92
C ASP A 228 8.35 14.26 -19.13
N GLY A 229 7.48 15.24 -18.89
CA GLY A 229 6.60 15.79 -19.90
C GLY A 229 5.49 14.81 -20.29
N ARG A 230 5.18 14.73 -21.58
CA ARG A 230 4.10 13.90 -22.14
C ARG A 230 4.68 12.83 -23.04
N PRO A 231 5.33 11.79 -22.49
CA PRO A 231 5.93 10.73 -23.29
C PRO A 231 4.83 9.96 -24.04
N ALA A 232 5.14 9.55 -25.26
CA ALA A 232 4.39 8.58 -26.02
C ALA A 232 5.37 7.49 -26.51
N PRO A 233 5.11 6.18 -26.28
CA PRO A 233 3.96 5.60 -25.59
C PRO A 233 3.95 5.89 -24.08
N LEU A 234 2.76 5.73 -23.43
CA LEU A 234 2.64 5.84 -21.99
C LEU A 234 3.37 4.69 -21.31
N ALA A 235 4.21 5.04 -20.34
CA ALA A 235 4.88 4.03 -19.53
C ALA A 235 3.92 3.41 -18.52
N THR A 236 4.00 2.08 -18.33
CA THR A 236 3.21 1.34 -17.35
C THR A 236 4.10 0.77 -16.24
N THR A 237 3.52 0.56 -15.07
CA THR A 237 4.24 -0.07 -13.96
C THR A 237 4.50 -1.54 -14.28
N ARG A 238 5.78 -1.94 -14.27
CA ARG A 238 6.20 -3.34 -14.26
C ARG A 238 6.44 -3.83 -12.86
N ARG A 239 7.04 -2.95 -12.04
CA ARG A 239 7.34 -3.18 -10.64
C ARG A 239 7.32 -1.86 -9.86
N ARG A 240 6.83 -1.93 -8.64
CA ARG A 240 6.90 -0.81 -7.68
C ARG A 240 7.08 -1.37 -6.28
N GLU A 241 7.92 -0.69 -5.49
CA GLU A 241 8.03 -0.95 -4.07
C GLU A 241 7.99 0.39 -3.33
N VAL A 242 7.14 0.51 -2.30
CA VAL A 242 7.00 1.74 -1.52
C VAL A 242 7.13 1.43 -0.04
N TYR A 243 7.95 2.22 0.65
CA TYR A 243 8.13 2.18 2.09
C TYR A 243 7.56 3.44 2.73
N PHE A 244 6.59 3.27 3.63
CA PHE A 244 5.94 4.38 4.32
C PHE A 244 6.61 4.63 5.67
N HIS A 245 6.94 5.90 5.94
CA HIS A 245 7.63 6.35 7.15
C HIS A 245 6.74 7.18 8.04
N GLY A 246 5.91 8.05 7.45
CA GLY A 246 5.06 9.00 8.14
C GLY A 246 3.77 9.30 7.38
N ASN A 247 3.01 10.25 7.93
CA ASN A 247 1.79 10.76 7.33
C ASN A 247 1.69 12.26 7.61
N ILE A 248 0.75 12.95 6.97
CA ILE A 248 0.50 14.39 7.10
C ILE A 248 -0.92 14.64 7.60
N ASP A 249 -1.14 15.81 8.19
CA ASP A 249 -2.47 16.32 8.48
C ASP A 249 -3.06 17.05 7.26
N PRO A 250 -4.41 17.15 7.15
CA PRO A 250 -5.05 17.98 6.12
C PRO A 250 -4.55 19.43 6.19
N GLY A 251 -4.18 19.98 5.02
CA GLY A 251 -3.61 21.33 4.89
C GLY A 251 -2.09 21.38 4.84
N GLU A 252 -1.40 20.27 5.16
CA GLU A 252 0.05 20.16 4.93
C GLU A 252 0.35 19.74 3.50
N ARG A 253 1.52 20.14 2.98
CA ARG A 253 1.96 19.87 1.62
C ARG A 253 3.00 18.75 1.56
N VAL A 254 3.05 18.07 0.42
CA VAL A 254 4.01 17.00 0.15
C VAL A 254 4.97 17.43 -0.95
N ALA A 255 6.27 17.44 -0.65
CA ALA A 255 7.35 17.58 -1.63
C ALA A 255 7.73 16.19 -2.15
N VAL A 256 7.77 16.01 -3.46
CA VAL A 256 8.18 14.78 -4.12
C VAL A 256 9.50 15.04 -4.83
N ARG A 257 10.57 14.40 -4.34
CA ARG A 257 11.94 14.54 -4.85
C ARG A 257 12.31 13.34 -5.69
N ARG A 258 12.84 13.58 -6.89
CA ARG A 258 13.40 12.53 -7.73
C ARG A 258 14.87 12.34 -7.38
N LEU A 259 15.20 11.21 -6.77
CA LEU A 259 16.56 10.86 -6.32
C LEU A 259 17.32 9.99 -7.31
N LYS A 260 16.60 9.23 -8.14
CA LYS A 260 17.17 8.43 -9.23
C LYS A 260 16.23 8.47 -10.43
N ASP A 261 16.83 8.55 -11.61
CA ASP A 261 16.16 8.47 -12.90
C ASP A 261 17.14 7.83 -13.89
N GLU A 262 16.92 6.58 -14.21
CA GLU A 262 17.73 5.80 -15.14
C GLU A 262 16.85 5.34 -16.31
N GLN A 263 17.15 5.85 -17.49
CA GLN A 263 16.38 5.57 -18.69
C GLN A 263 17.10 4.54 -19.56
N GLY A 264 16.47 3.37 -19.73
CA GLY A 264 16.86 2.37 -20.70
C GLY A 264 16.05 2.48 -22.00
N ALA A 265 16.30 1.58 -22.95
CA ALA A 265 15.63 1.60 -24.25
C ALA A 265 14.13 1.27 -24.17
N ARG A 266 13.70 0.43 -23.24
CA ARG A 266 12.32 -0.04 -23.06
C ARG A 266 11.85 0.01 -21.61
N GLU A 267 12.65 0.54 -20.72
CA GLU A 267 12.34 0.62 -19.31
C GLU A 267 12.94 1.89 -18.70
N ARG A 268 12.38 2.28 -17.57
CA ARG A 268 12.87 3.39 -16.78
C ARG A 268 12.80 3.02 -15.30
N ILE A 269 13.85 3.35 -14.56
CA ILE A 269 13.96 3.05 -13.15
C ILE A 269 14.03 4.35 -12.37
N HIS A 270 13.11 4.52 -11.43
CA HIS A 270 13.01 5.71 -10.59
C HIS A 270 13.15 5.38 -9.11
N HIS A 271 13.70 6.34 -8.35
CA HIS A 271 13.56 6.44 -6.91
C HIS A 271 13.04 7.83 -6.57
N TYR A 272 11.88 7.89 -5.94
CA TYR A 272 11.27 9.10 -5.41
C TYR A 272 11.21 9.06 -3.90
N ARG A 273 11.52 10.19 -3.26
CA ARG A 273 11.25 10.42 -1.84
C ARG A 273 10.13 11.44 -1.70
N LEU A 274 9.15 11.12 -0.89
CA LEU A 274 8.09 12.02 -0.49
C LEU A 274 8.41 12.56 0.90
N GLU A 275 8.33 13.88 1.06
CA GLU A 275 8.64 14.56 2.31
C GLU A 275 7.54 15.55 2.64
N ARG A 276 7.34 15.83 3.94
CA ARG A 276 6.51 16.93 4.36
C ARG A 276 7.22 18.25 4.00
N ALA A 277 6.54 19.10 3.19
CA ALA A 277 7.18 20.26 2.60
C ALA A 277 7.61 21.32 3.65
N GLY A 278 7.00 21.33 4.84
CA GLY A 278 7.27 22.31 5.88
C GLY A 278 8.61 22.12 6.61
N ASP A 279 9.04 20.87 6.81
CA ASP A 279 10.22 20.53 7.61
C ASP A 279 11.12 19.44 7.01
N GLY A 280 10.74 18.90 5.84
CA GLY A 280 11.52 17.85 5.16
C GLY A 280 11.40 16.47 5.81
N LEU A 281 10.44 16.24 6.72
CA LEU A 281 10.26 14.93 7.34
C LEU A 281 9.92 13.88 6.27
N PRO A 282 10.69 12.77 6.18
CA PRO A 282 10.39 11.70 5.21
C PRO A 282 9.04 11.06 5.48
N LEU A 283 8.21 10.96 4.44
CA LEU A 283 6.89 10.34 4.47
C LEU A 283 6.88 8.98 3.78
N ALA A 284 7.58 8.86 2.64
CA ALA A 284 7.74 7.59 1.93
C ALA A 284 8.92 7.62 0.97
N ASP A 285 9.44 6.44 0.64
CA ASP A 285 10.33 6.20 -0.50
C ASP A 285 9.64 5.25 -1.49
N ALA A 286 9.66 5.59 -2.77
CA ALA A 286 9.04 4.83 -3.85
C ALA A 286 10.06 4.47 -4.93
N PHE A 287 10.21 3.17 -5.17
CA PHE A 287 11.07 2.60 -6.20
C PHE A 287 10.17 2.04 -7.31
N THR A 288 10.36 2.50 -8.55
CA THR A 288 9.49 2.12 -9.66
C THR A 288 10.31 1.71 -10.86
N GLN A 289 9.93 0.60 -11.48
CA GLN A 289 10.33 0.20 -12.83
C GLN A 289 9.12 0.34 -13.75
N ARG A 290 9.26 1.23 -14.73
CA ARG A 290 8.29 1.43 -15.81
C ARG A 290 8.75 0.70 -17.07
N VAL A 291 7.79 0.28 -17.90
CA VAL A 291 8.03 -0.27 -19.25
C VAL A 291 7.21 0.50 -20.28
N PHE A 292 7.75 0.59 -21.53
CA PHE A 292 7.15 1.29 -22.66
C PHE A 292 6.69 0.31 -23.75
#